data_5c4be3b7ff56e4504276f7de30f89de2
#
_entry.id   5c4be3b7ff56e4504276f7de30f89de2
#
_cell.length_a   1.000
_cell.length_b   1.000
_cell.length_c   1.000
_cell.angle_alpha   90.00
_cell.angle_beta   90.00
_cell.angle_gamma   90.00
#
_symmetry.space_group_name_H-M   'P 1'
#
loop_
_entity.id
_entity.type
_entity.pdbx_description
1 polymer ?
#
loop_
_entity_poly.entity_id
_entity_poly.type
_entity_poly.pdbx_seq_one_letter_code
_entity_poly.pdbx_strand_id
1 'polypeptide(L)'
;MDKKVFFDLETTGVKHWRNGIHQLAGVIEINGEVKDVFNYKIQPNPQCDIEDEALAIANITREDLKNYRPMKEVYIEFVAMLGKYVDKFDKNDKFWLIGFNNAAFDNQFLRAWFVQNGDNYFGSWFWANPIDVYVLASHKMMNVRTEMKDFKLRTVAEKLGFPILEDKLHDALYDIELTMQVYREVTNG
;
A
#
# COMPACT_ATOMS: atom_id res chain seq x y z
N MET A 1 8.30 -12.60 16.23
CA MET A 1 7.00 -12.86 15.54
C MET A 1 7.04 -12.12 14.22
N ASP A 2 6.72 -12.79 13.11
CA ASP A 2 6.72 -12.19 11.78
C ASP A 2 5.37 -11.50 11.53
N LYS A 3 5.36 -10.17 11.52
CA LYS A 3 4.17 -9.34 11.35
C LYS A 3 4.31 -8.47 10.12
N LYS A 4 3.45 -8.67 9.14
CA LYS A 4 3.46 -7.97 7.85
C LYS A 4 2.16 -7.24 7.60
N VAL A 5 2.25 -6.08 6.96
CA VAL A 5 1.13 -5.40 6.33
C VAL A 5 1.48 -5.26 4.86
N PHE A 6 0.82 -6.03 4.01
CA PHE A 6 0.79 -5.78 2.57
C PHE A 6 -0.24 -4.70 2.32
N PHE A 7 0.13 -3.64 1.61
CA PHE A 7 -0.77 -2.50 1.42
C PHE A 7 -0.52 -1.80 0.09
N ASP A 8 -1.54 -1.11 -0.34
CA ASP A 8 -1.54 -0.28 -1.53
C ASP A 8 -2.40 0.96 -1.30
N LEU A 9 -2.07 2.07 -1.96
CA LEU A 9 -2.74 3.36 -1.83
C LEU A 9 -3.21 3.88 -3.18
N GLU A 10 -4.44 4.40 -3.20
CA GLU A 10 -4.89 5.28 -4.26
C GLU A 10 -4.87 6.73 -3.77
N THR A 11 -4.30 7.61 -4.59
CA THR A 11 -3.99 8.99 -4.19
C THR A 11 -4.55 10.01 -5.17
N THR A 12 -4.71 11.25 -4.72
CA THR A 12 -5.21 12.36 -5.53
C THR A 12 -4.14 13.02 -6.41
N GLY A 13 -2.98 12.41 -6.54
CA GLY A 13 -1.83 12.85 -7.33
C GLY A 13 -0.54 12.22 -6.82
N VAL A 14 0.60 12.63 -7.35
CA VAL A 14 1.88 11.96 -7.11
C VAL A 14 2.77 12.60 -6.04
N LYS A 15 2.35 13.69 -5.42
CA LYS A 15 3.17 14.47 -4.48
C LYS A 15 2.63 14.34 -3.06
N HIS A 16 3.20 13.46 -2.24
CA HIS A 16 2.74 13.20 -0.86
C HIS A 16 2.64 14.44 0.05
N TRP A 17 3.35 15.54 -0.28
CA TRP A 17 3.29 16.82 0.45
C TRP A 17 2.18 17.77 -0.03
N ARG A 18 1.48 17.42 -1.11
CA ARG A 18 0.39 18.21 -1.70
C ARG A 18 -0.89 17.41 -1.90
N ASN A 19 -0.76 16.17 -2.33
CA ASN A 19 -1.88 15.30 -2.62
C ASN A 19 -2.26 14.44 -1.41
N GLY A 20 -3.45 13.88 -1.42
CA GLY A 20 -4.00 13.07 -0.34
C GLY A 20 -4.24 11.62 -0.73
N ILE A 21 -4.51 10.80 0.28
CA ILE A 21 -4.97 9.42 0.09
C ILE A 21 -6.48 9.43 -0.04
N HIS A 22 -7.03 8.71 -1.04
CA HIS A 22 -8.47 8.48 -1.14
C HIS A 22 -8.87 7.00 -1.01
N GLN A 23 -7.90 6.08 -1.05
CA GLN A 23 -8.11 4.67 -0.71
C GLN A 23 -6.87 4.13 -0.02
N LEU A 24 -7.07 3.35 1.02
CA LEU A 24 -6.06 2.57 1.72
C LEU A 24 -6.57 1.14 1.84
N ALA A 25 -5.92 0.22 1.18
CA ALA A 25 -6.23 -1.20 1.25
C ALA A 25 -5.04 -2.01 1.74
N GLY A 26 -5.31 -3.17 2.34
CA GLY A 26 -4.23 -4.03 2.80
C GLY A 26 -4.66 -5.35 3.42
N VAL A 27 -3.64 -6.17 3.66
CA VAL A 27 -3.74 -7.47 4.31
C VAL A 27 -2.74 -7.51 5.46
N ILE A 28 -3.21 -7.84 6.66
CA ILE A 28 -2.36 -8.13 7.81
C ILE A 28 -2.06 -9.63 7.83
N GLU A 29 -0.80 -9.98 7.77
CA GLU A 29 -0.30 -11.35 7.87
C GLU A 29 0.59 -11.50 9.11
N ILE A 30 0.31 -12.52 9.94
CA ILE A 30 1.10 -12.87 11.13
C ILE A 30 1.57 -14.31 11.01
N ASN A 31 2.89 -14.52 10.98
CA ASN A 31 3.49 -15.86 10.84
C ASN A 31 2.96 -16.64 9.63
N GLY A 32 2.72 -15.97 8.50
CA GLY A 32 2.20 -16.56 7.26
C GLY A 32 0.69 -16.73 7.20
N GLU A 33 -0.07 -16.37 8.24
CA GLU A 33 -1.52 -16.44 8.27
C GLU A 33 -2.15 -15.06 8.12
N VAL A 34 -3.11 -14.92 7.21
CA VAL A 34 -3.94 -13.71 7.07
C VAL A 34 -4.83 -13.55 8.29
N LYS A 35 -4.74 -12.42 8.97
CA LYS A 35 -5.49 -12.10 10.19
C LYS A 35 -6.57 -11.05 9.98
N ASP A 36 -6.30 -10.05 9.14
CA ASP A 36 -7.25 -8.99 8.80
C ASP A 36 -7.06 -8.58 7.34
N VAL A 37 -8.15 -8.16 6.71
CA VAL A 37 -8.16 -7.53 5.37
C VAL A 37 -8.94 -6.23 5.50
N PHE A 38 -8.41 -5.15 4.95
CA PHE A 38 -9.06 -3.85 5.01
C PHE A 38 -9.04 -3.15 3.64
N ASN A 39 -10.08 -2.35 3.40
CA ASN A 39 -10.20 -1.53 2.21
C ASN A 39 -11.04 -0.29 2.56
N TYR A 40 -10.37 0.82 2.79
CA TYR A 40 -10.98 2.07 3.22
C TYR A 40 -11.05 3.07 2.07
N LYS A 41 -12.25 3.54 1.77
CA LYS A 41 -12.46 4.74 0.95
C LYS A 41 -12.45 5.96 1.87
N ILE A 42 -11.62 6.96 1.56
CA ILE A 42 -11.24 8.04 2.48
C ILE A 42 -11.47 9.38 1.80
N GLN A 43 -12.19 10.29 2.44
CA GLN A 43 -12.14 11.68 2.04
C GLN A 43 -10.71 12.20 2.24
N PRO A 44 -10.04 12.69 1.19
CA PRO A 44 -8.71 13.27 1.33
C PRO A 44 -8.75 14.47 2.28
N ASN A 45 -7.60 14.81 2.86
CA ASN A 45 -7.48 16.05 3.63
C ASN A 45 -7.99 17.23 2.79
N PRO A 46 -8.90 18.09 3.31
CA PRO A 46 -9.46 19.22 2.58
C PRO A 46 -8.42 20.23 2.05
N GLN A 47 -7.20 20.20 2.59
CA GLN A 47 -6.08 21.04 2.16
C GLN A 47 -5.23 20.41 1.06
N CYS A 48 -5.51 19.15 0.68
CA CYS A 48 -4.78 18.48 -0.39
C CYS A 48 -5.22 18.95 -1.77
N ASP A 49 -4.25 18.98 -2.69
CA ASP A 49 -4.55 19.14 -4.11
C ASP A 49 -5.16 17.83 -4.66
N ILE A 50 -6.11 18.00 -5.58
CA ILE A 50 -6.76 16.88 -6.27
C ILE A 50 -6.50 17.06 -7.76
N GLU A 51 -5.78 16.11 -8.35
CA GLU A 51 -5.44 16.08 -9.78
C GLU A 51 -6.45 15.17 -10.49
N ASP A 52 -7.15 15.69 -11.51
CA ASP A 52 -8.21 14.94 -12.21
C ASP A 52 -7.64 13.75 -12.99
N GLU A 53 -6.38 13.86 -13.45
CA GLU A 53 -5.66 12.75 -14.08
C GLU A 53 -5.46 11.57 -13.14
N ALA A 54 -5.17 11.83 -11.86
CA ALA A 54 -5.03 10.79 -10.86
C ALA A 54 -6.38 10.10 -10.57
N LEU A 55 -7.45 10.88 -10.46
CA LEU A 55 -8.80 10.32 -10.26
C LEU A 55 -9.26 9.47 -11.46
N ALA A 56 -8.88 9.88 -12.69
CA ALA A 56 -9.21 9.14 -13.90
C ALA A 56 -8.55 7.75 -13.93
N ILE A 57 -7.33 7.60 -13.39
CA ILE A 57 -6.65 6.30 -13.26
C ILE A 57 -7.43 5.36 -12.34
N ALA A 58 -7.94 5.88 -11.22
CA ALA A 58 -8.76 5.13 -10.27
C ALA A 58 -10.22 4.99 -10.70
N ASN A 59 -10.59 5.56 -11.87
CA ASN A 59 -11.96 5.59 -12.41
C ASN A 59 -12.99 6.16 -11.43
N ILE A 60 -12.63 7.25 -10.73
CA ILE A 60 -13.49 7.97 -9.79
C ILE A 60 -13.56 9.44 -10.13
N THR A 61 -14.54 10.13 -9.55
CA THR A 61 -14.77 11.57 -9.72
C THR A 61 -14.57 12.33 -8.41
N ARG A 62 -14.46 13.67 -8.49
CA ARG A 62 -14.46 14.52 -7.28
C ARG A 62 -15.75 14.39 -6.46
N GLU A 63 -16.87 14.04 -7.10
CA GLU A 63 -18.14 13.82 -6.40
C GLU A 63 -18.13 12.54 -5.58
N ASP A 64 -17.50 11.49 -6.09
CA ASP A 64 -17.33 10.23 -5.35
C ASP A 64 -16.55 10.45 -4.05
N LEU A 65 -15.51 11.28 -4.09
CA LEU A 65 -14.70 11.60 -2.89
C LEU A 65 -15.54 12.23 -1.76
N LYS A 66 -16.59 12.98 -2.09
CA LYS A 66 -17.45 13.61 -1.08
C LYS A 66 -18.29 12.59 -0.30
N ASN A 67 -18.55 11.42 -0.91
CA ASN A 67 -19.32 10.33 -0.33
C ASN A 67 -18.45 9.36 0.49
N TYR A 68 -17.13 9.52 0.47
CA TYR A 68 -16.22 8.68 1.24
C TYR A 68 -16.22 9.04 2.72
N ARG A 69 -15.67 8.16 3.52
CA ARG A 69 -15.61 8.35 4.98
C ARG A 69 -14.61 9.46 5.36
N PRO A 70 -14.92 10.27 6.38
CA PRO A 70 -13.99 11.29 6.88
C PRO A 70 -12.62 10.70 7.23
N MET A 71 -11.55 11.37 6.81
CA MET A 71 -10.16 10.94 7.03
C MET A 71 -9.89 10.56 8.48
N LYS A 72 -10.35 11.36 9.43
CA LYS A 72 -10.11 11.16 10.86
C LYS A 72 -10.76 9.89 11.42
N GLU A 73 -11.96 9.56 10.97
CA GLU A 73 -12.67 8.35 11.39
C GLU A 73 -11.94 7.09 10.91
N VAL A 74 -11.55 7.09 9.63
CA VAL A 74 -10.80 5.97 9.05
C VAL A 74 -9.44 5.81 9.73
N TYR A 75 -8.77 6.93 10.04
CA TYR A 75 -7.50 6.90 10.75
C TYR A 75 -7.62 6.23 12.12
N ILE A 76 -8.63 6.59 12.91
CA ILE A 76 -8.88 6.00 14.23
C ILE A 76 -9.11 4.49 14.12
N GLU A 77 -9.91 4.06 13.14
CA GLU A 77 -10.20 2.65 12.91
C GLU A 77 -8.95 1.88 12.46
N PHE A 78 -8.17 2.45 11.54
CA PHE A 78 -6.92 1.86 11.07
C PHE A 78 -5.92 1.66 12.21
N VAL A 79 -5.69 2.69 13.03
CA VAL A 79 -4.78 2.59 14.18
C VAL A 79 -5.30 1.61 15.23
N ALA A 80 -6.62 1.57 15.48
CA ALA A 80 -7.21 0.58 16.38
C ALA A 80 -7.02 -0.85 15.86
N MET A 81 -7.12 -1.07 14.55
CA MET A 81 -6.84 -2.36 13.93
C MET A 81 -5.36 -2.77 14.09
N LEU A 82 -4.41 -1.86 13.85
CA LEU A 82 -2.99 -2.13 14.08
C LEU A 82 -2.73 -2.51 15.54
N GLY A 83 -3.40 -1.85 16.48
CA GLY A 83 -3.28 -2.07 17.92
C GLY A 83 -3.80 -3.43 18.42
N LYS A 84 -4.52 -4.19 17.58
CA LYS A 84 -4.87 -5.59 17.91
C LYS A 84 -3.64 -6.51 17.87
N TYR A 85 -2.62 -6.14 17.12
CA TYR A 85 -1.50 -7.01 16.78
C TYR A 85 -0.14 -6.48 17.23
N VAL A 86 -0.01 -5.16 17.46
CA VAL A 86 1.24 -4.51 17.83
C VAL A 86 1.05 -3.70 19.11
N ASP A 87 1.91 -3.93 20.08
CA ASP A 87 2.10 -3.01 21.20
C ASP A 87 3.01 -1.86 20.76
N LYS A 88 2.42 -0.71 20.46
CA LYS A 88 3.15 0.49 20.00
C LYS A 88 4.20 1.03 20.98
N PHE A 89 4.19 0.58 22.23
CA PHE A 89 5.16 0.97 23.26
C PHE A 89 6.35 0.01 23.32
N ASP A 90 6.24 -1.19 22.73
CA ASP A 90 7.37 -2.09 22.55
C ASP A 90 8.17 -1.74 21.28
N LYS A 91 9.42 -1.36 21.44
CA LYS A 91 10.32 -0.99 20.32
C LYS A 91 10.57 -2.15 19.35
N ASN A 92 10.38 -3.39 19.81
CA ASN A 92 10.64 -4.60 19.02
C ASN A 92 9.36 -5.19 18.41
N ASP A 93 8.20 -4.67 18.75
CA ASP A 93 6.91 -5.15 18.26
C ASP A 93 6.35 -4.21 17.20
N LYS A 94 6.62 -4.54 15.92
CA LYS A 94 6.27 -3.69 14.78
C LYS A 94 5.94 -4.53 13.55
N PHE A 95 5.16 -3.94 12.66
CA PHE A 95 4.94 -4.49 11.34
C PHE A 95 6.06 -4.16 10.35
N TRP A 96 6.30 -5.08 9.44
CA TRP A 96 6.92 -4.80 8.16
C TRP A 96 5.89 -4.26 7.18
N LEU A 97 6.11 -3.07 6.62
CA LEU A 97 5.33 -2.57 5.50
C LEU A 97 5.85 -3.18 4.22
N ILE A 98 4.96 -3.78 3.44
CA ILE A 98 5.28 -4.47 2.19
C ILE A 98 4.35 -3.96 1.09
N GLY A 99 4.90 -3.61 -0.06
CA GLY A 99 4.16 -3.18 -1.23
C GLY A 99 5.05 -3.20 -2.47
N PHE A 100 4.46 -2.90 -3.61
CA PHE A 100 5.20 -2.81 -4.88
C PHE A 100 5.55 -1.35 -5.17
N ASN A 101 6.83 -0.99 -5.17
CA ASN A 101 7.34 0.39 -5.26
C ASN A 101 6.93 1.28 -4.08
N ASN A 102 6.57 0.68 -2.96
CA ASN A 102 6.02 1.36 -1.80
C ASN A 102 7.04 2.27 -1.08
N ALA A 103 8.32 1.94 -1.10
CA ALA A 103 9.36 2.74 -0.45
C ALA A 103 9.44 4.16 -1.03
N ALA A 104 9.32 4.27 -2.35
CA ALA A 104 9.41 5.54 -3.06
C ALA A 104 8.07 6.31 -3.09
N PHE A 105 6.93 5.63 -2.93
CA PHE A 105 5.61 6.22 -3.13
C PHE A 105 4.70 6.04 -1.90
N ASP A 106 4.11 4.88 -1.70
CA ASP A 106 3.04 4.66 -0.72
C ASP A 106 3.44 4.97 0.71
N ASN A 107 4.65 4.60 1.11
CA ASN A 107 5.15 4.88 2.46
C ASN A 107 5.26 6.37 2.76
N GLN A 108 5.55 7.19 1.75
CA GLN A 108 5.63 8.65 1.92
C GLN A 108 4.24 9.23 2.16
N PHE A 109 3.25 8.77 1.39
CA PHE A 109 1.85 9.17 1.57
C PHE A 109 1.29 8.68 2.92
N LEU A 110 1.51 7.42 3.28
CA LEU A 110 1.04 6.89 4.54
C LEU A 110 1.64 7.63 5.74
N ARG A 111 2.94 7.95 5.69
CA ARG A 111 3.60 8.77 6.72
C ARG A 111 3.01 10.18 6.78
N ALA A 112 2.80 10.83 5.64
CA ALA A 112 2.17 12.16 5.59
C ALA A 112 0.74 12.12 6.16
N TRP A 113 -0.01 11.06 5.88
CA TRP A 113 -1.38 10.87 6.39
C TRP A 113 -1.44 10.74 7.92
N PHE A 114 -0.46 10.06 8.54
CA PHE A 114 -0.31 10.05 10.00
C PHE A 114 -0.13 11.46 10.55
N VAL A 115 0.80 12.23 9.97
CA VAL A 115 1.06 13.62 10.39
C VAL A 115 -0.19 14.50 10.20
N GLN A 116 -0.91 14.37 9.10
CA GLN A 116 -2.17 15.08 8.83
C GLN A 116 -3.26 14.76 9.87
N ASN A 117 -3.21 13.57 10.47
CA ASN A 117 -4.09 13.17 11.57
C ASN A 117 -3.59 13.57 12.95
N GLY A 118 -2.47 14.31 13.05
CA GLY A 118 -1.86 14.76 14.29
C GLY A 118 -1.04 13.68 15.01
N ASP A 119 -0.66 12.60 14.32
CA ASP A 119 0.14 11.51 14.87
C ASP A 119 1.55 11.52 14.26
N ASN A 120 2.55 11.80 15.09
CA ASN A 120 3.96 11.77 14.70
C ASN A 120 4.65 10.43 15.04
N TYR A 121 3.89 9.43 15.48
CA TYR A 121 4.42 8.16 15.98
C TYR A 121 4.30 7.00 14.97
N PHE A 122 4.36 7.29 13.68
CA PHE A 122 4.38 6.28 12.61
C PHE A 122 5.38 5.14 12.89
N GLY A 123 6.59 5.47 13.36
CA GLY A 123 7.63 4.50 13.71
C GLY A 123 7.32 3.65 14.95
N SER A 124 6.23 3.90 15.68
CA SER A 124 5.75 3.00 16.74
C SER A 124 5.04 1.77 16.18
N TRP A 125 4.52 1.86 14.96
CA TRP A 125 3.77 0.80 14.30
C TRP A 125 4.60 0.00 13.29
N PHE A 126 5.55 0.67 12.63
CA PHE A 126 6.23 0.12 11.48
C PHE A 126 7.76 0.21 11.60
N TRP A 127 8.44 -0.80 11.09
CA TRP A 127 9.89 -0.74 10.91
C TRP A 127 10.25 0.37 9.93
N ALA A 128 11.40 1.02 10.16
CA ALA A 128 11.84 2.16 9.36
C ALA A 128 12.11 1.81 7.89
N ASN A 129 12.61 0.60 7.67
CA ASN A 129 12.95 0.11 6.34
C ASN A 129 11.79 -0.79 5.85
N PRO A 130 11.00 -0.38 4.85
CA PRO A 130 9.97 -1.22 4.27
C PRO A 130 10.59 -2.33 3.44
N ILE A 131 9.83 -3.36 3.18
CA ILE A 131 10.15 -4.37 2.19
C ILE A 131 9.48 -3.96 0.88
N ASP A 132 10.28 -3.58 -0.12
CA ASP A 132 9.80 -3.16 -1.42
C ASP A 132 9.91 -4.32 -2.42
N VAL A 133 8.75 -4.84 -2.82
CA VAL A 133 8.66 -5.99 -3.73
C VAL A 133 9.21 -5.65 -5.13
N TYR A 134 9.11 -4.37 -5.55
CA TYR A 134 9.74 -3.90 -6.78
C TYR A 134 11.26 -4.14 -6.76
N VAL A 135 11.92 -3.83 -5.63
CA VAL A 135 13.37 -3.99 -5.47
C VAL A 135 13.75 -5.48 -5.44
N LEU A 136 13.01 -6.30 -4.70
CA LEU A 136 13.23 -7.74 -4.64
C LEU A 136 13.06 -8.40 -6.02
N ALA A 137 11.98 -8.06 -6.72
CA ALA A 137 11.74 -8.52 -8.09
C ALA A 137 12.83 -8.05 -9.06
N SER A 138 13.29 -6.81 -8.94
CA SER A 138 14.38 -6.27 -9.76
C SER A 138 15.67 -7.08 -9.57
N HIS A 139 15.99 -7.48 -8.35
CA HIS A 139 17.14 -8.32 -8.06
C HIS A 139 16.97 -9.73 -8.67
N LYS A 140 15.83 -10.38 -8.43
CA LYS A 140 15.54 -11.74 -8.94
C LYS A 140 15.58 -11.80 -10.48
N MET A 141 15.13 -10.72 -11.15
CA MET A 141 14.90 -10.68 -12.60
C MET A 141 15.99 -9.93 -13.39
N MET A 142 17.15 -9.62 -12.78
CA MET A 142 18.22 -8.85 -13.43
C MET A 142 18.58 -9.40 -14.84
N ASN A 143 18.66 -10.71 -14.98
CA ASN A 143 19.09 -11.35 -16.22
C ASN A 143 18.05 -11.28 -17.36
N VAL A 144 16.79 -11.06 -17.03
CA VAL A 144 15.67 -10.99 -18.03
C VAL A 144 15.10 -9.59 -18.16
N ARG A 145 15.66 -8.61 -17.45
CA ARG A 145 15.13 -7.24 -17.41
C ARG A 145 15.00 -6.59 -18.79
N THR A 146 15.94 -6.83 -19.68
CA THR A 146 15.97 -6.25 -21.05
C THR A 146 14.91 -6.84 -21.98
N GLU A 147 14.32 -7.97 -21.62
CA GLU A 147 13.22 -8.62 -22.37
C GLU A 147 11.85 -8.05 -22.00
N MET A 148 11.76 -7.26 -20.93
CA MET A 148 10.51 -6.76 -20.38
C MET A 148 10.20 -5.36 -20.93
N LYS A 149 8.94 -5.13 -21.34
CA LYS A 149 8.47 -3.83 -21.86
C LYS A 149 8.54 -2.71 -20.82
N ASP A 150 8.24 -3.04 -19.56
CA ASP A 150 8.30 -2.18 -18.40
C ASP A 150 8.54 -3.04 -17.13
N PHE A 151 8.50 -2.43 -15.95
CA PHE A 151 8.66 -3.16 -14.68
C PHE A 151 7.50 -2.84 -13.71
N LYS A 152 6.28 -2.76 -14.25
CA LYS A 152 5.06 -2.62 -13.45
C LYS A 152 4.69 -3.95 -12.82
N LEU A 153 3.93 -3.92 -11.73
CA LEU A 153 3.45 -5.11 -11.00
C LEU A 153 2.88 -6.17 -11.94
N ARG A 154 1.98 -5.77 -12.84
CA ARG A 154 1.41 -6.65 -13.85
C ARG A 154 2.48 -7.35 -14.69
N THR A 155 3.41 -6.59 -15.28
CA THR A 155 4.44 -7.15 -16.17
C THR A 155 5.39 -8.09 -15.43
N VAL A 156 5.71 -7.78 -14.18
CA VAL A 156 6.51 -8.64 -13.30
C VAL A 156 5.76 -9.93 -12.99
N ALA A 157 4.49 -9.84 -12.61
CA ALA A 157 3.66 -11.00 -12.31
C ALA A 157 3.46 -11.92 -13.54
N GLU A 158 3.17 -11.35 -14.72
CA GLU A 158 3.11 -12.09 -15.99
C GLU A 158 4.41 -12.85 -16.28
N LYS A 159 5.55 -12.19 -16.10
CA LYS A 159 6.88 -12.80 -16.35
C LYS A 159 7.19 -13.92 -15.36
N LEU A 160 6.64 -13.87 -14.14
CA LEU A 160 6.72 -14.93 -13.13
C LEU A 160 5.69 -16.06 -13.35
N GLY A 161 4.81 -15.93 -14.36
CA GLY A 161 3.83 -16.96 -14.72
C GLY A 161 2.50 -16.85 -13.97
N PHE A 162 2.24 -15.75 -13.26
CA PHE A 162 0.94 -15.54 -12.61
C PHE A 162 -0.10 -15.09 -13.62
N PRO A 163 -1.33 -15.64 -13.58
CA PRO A 163 -2.43 -15.19 -14.42
C PRO A 163 -2.89 -13.80 -14.02
N ILE A 164 -3.14 -12.96 -15.03
CA ILE A 164 -3.66 -11.61 -14.80
C ILE A 164 -5.14 -11.55 -15.17
N LEU A 165 -5.95 -11.05 -14.22
CA LEU A 165 -7.35 -10.77 -14.42
C LEU A 165 -7.49 -9.30 -14.85
N GLU A 166 -7.61 -9.08 -16.16
CA GLU A 166 -7.63 -7.75 -16.79
C GLU A 166 -8.73 -6.83 -16.24
N ASP A 167 -9.88 -7.40 -15.93
CA ASP A 167 -11.04 -6.71 -15.36
C ASP A 167 -10.88 -6.30 -13.89
N LYS A 168 -9.85 -6.80 -13.23
CA LYS A 168 -9.53 -6.50 -11.83
C LYS A 168 -8.31 -5.59 -11.64
N LEU A 169 -7.60 -5.25 -12.70
CA LEU A 169 -6.48 -4.32 -12.62
C LEU A 169 -6.95 -2.96 -12.09
N HIS A 170 -6.16 -2.38 -11.18
CA HIS A 170 -6.46 -1.16 -10.41
C HIS A 170 -7.59 -1.34 -9.36
N ASP A 171 -7.95 -2.59 -9.03
CA ASP A 171 -8.59 -2.89 -7.75
C ASP A 171 -7.47 -3.08 -6.72
N ALA A 172 -7.43 -2.22 -5.70
CA ALA A 172 -6.34 -2.20 -4.73
C ALA A 172 -6.16 -3.55 -3.99
N LEU A 173 -7.25 -4.31 -3.73
CA LEU A 173 -7.13 -5.62 -3.10
C LEU A 173 -6.53 -6.65 -4.05
N TYR A 174 -6.90 -6.60 -5.34
CA TYR A 174 -6.31 -7.49 -6.34
C TYR A 174 -4.81 -7.20 -6.54
N ASP A 175 -4.42 -5.92 -6.59
CA ASP A 175 -3.03 -5.53 -6.73
C ASP A 175 -2.21 -5.95 -5.48
N ILE A 176 -2.82 -5.93 -4.28
CA ILE A 176 -2.21 -6.49 -3.06
C ILE A 176 -2.05 -8.02 -3.15
N GLU A 177 -3.08 -8.75 -3.59
CA GLU A 177 -2.99 -10.21 -3.78
C GLU A 177 -1.87 -10.57 -4.77
N LEU A 178 -1.77 -9.83 -5.86
CA LEU A 178 -0.72 -10.00 -6.86
C LEU A 178 0.66 -9.67 -6.28
N THR A 179 0.77 -8.60 -5.51
CA THR A 179 2.00 -8.23 -4.79
C THR A 179 2.42 -9.32 -3.80
N MET A 180 1.48 -9.93 -3.08
CA MET A 180 1.76 -11.05 -2.16
C MET A 180 2.27 -12.29 -2.91
N GLN A 181 1.71 -12.59 -4.08
CA GLN A 181 2.17 -13.71 -4.93
C GLN A 181 3.60 -13.46 -5.43
N VAL A 182 3.86 -12.26 -5.97
CA VAL A 182 5.20 -11.86 -6.42
C VAL A 182 6.18 -11.88 -5.24
N TYR A 183 5.83 -11.33 -4.09
CA TYR A 183 6.67 -11.36 -2.89
C TYR A 183 7.08 -12.77 -2.50
N ARG A 184 6.14 -13.71 -2.43
CA ARG A 184 6.42 -15.10 -2.10
C ARG A 184 7.34 -15.76 -3.11
N GLU A 185 7.12 -15.52 -4.40
CA GLU A 185 7.92 -16.10 -5.47
C GLU A 185 9.37 -15.57 -5.46
N VAL A 186 9.56 -14.28 -5.22
CA VAL A 186 10.90 -13.68 -5.24
C VAL A 186 11.69 -13.90 -3.95
N THR A 187 11.02 -14.29 -2.87
CA THR A 187 11.64 -14.60 -1.57
C THR A 187 11.84 -16.11 -1.32
N ASN A 188 11.08 -16.96 -2.02
CA ASN A 188 11.26 -18.41 -2.01
C ASN A 188 12.26 -18.78 -3.12
N GLY A 189 13.56 -18.79 -2.78
CA GLY A 189 14.60 -19.12 -3.74
C GLY A 189 15.73 -19.87 -3.10
#